data_6399f2a9571fed9fa374275346277fc7
#
_entry.id   6399f2a9571fed9fa374275346277fc7
#
_cell.length_a   1.000
_cell.length_b   1.000
_cell.length_c   1.000
_cell.angle_alpha   90.00
_cell.angle_beta   90.00
_cell.angle_gamma   90.00
#
_symmetry.space_group_name_H-M   'P 1'
#
loop_
_entity.id
_entity.type
_entity.pdbx_description
1 polymer ?
#
loop_
_entity_poly.entity_id
_entity_poly.type
_entity_poly.pdbx_seq_one_letter_code
_entity_poly.pdbx_strand_id
1 'polypeptide(L)'
;AGVNGTTPSVALQTRIDAAERYLKAHPDIPAVLSGGQGPGEDISEARAMYDALTDRGIDPERLILEEQSANTRQNLQNSLALLPDDYHKTVAIVTNDFHMGRVRLLLNAAGPGRVVQVPAKLPWWWLSANYYLRESFAVVNDQVVRPLLA
;
A
#
# COMPACT_ATOMS: atom_id res chain seq x y z
N ALA A 1 0.26 -3.70 7.30
CA ALA A 1 0.45 -5.09 6.96
C ALA A 1 1.57 -5.67 7.82
N GLY A 2 2.79 -5.53 7.43
CA GLY A 2 3.95 -5.94 8.24
C GLY A 2 4.68 -7.17 7.69
N VAL A 3 5.89 -7.34 8.20
CA VAL A 3 6.80 -8.45 7.92
C VAL A 3 7.14 -9.13 9.25
N ASN A 4 7.25 -10.43 9.27
CA ASN A 4 7.76 -11.20 10.42
C ASN A 4 9.18 -11.65 10.09
N GLY A 5 10.19 -10.99 10.65
CA GLY A 5 11.57 -11.14 10.19
C GLY A 5 11.70 -10.68 8.74
N THR A 6 11.84 -11.60 7.81
CA THR A 6 11.85 -11.36 6.35
C THR A 6 10.58 -11.86 5.65
N THR A 7 9.65 -12.53 6.37
CA THR A 7 8.47 -13.17 5.77
C THR A 7 7.27 -12.23 5.78
N PRO A 8 6.63 -11.95 4.63
CA PRO A 8 5.42 -11.15 4.56
C PRO A 8 4.28 -11.73 5.41
N SER A 9 3.59 -10.89 6.17
CA SER A 9 2.35 -11.27 6.85
C SER A 9 1.27 -11.69 5.84
N VAL A 10 0.23 -12.38 6.30
CA VAL A 10 -0.90 -12.77 5.43
C VAL A 10 -1.49 -11.57 4.70
N ALA A 11 -1.67 -10.45 5.39
CA ALA A 11 -2.20 -9.23 4.77
C ALA A 11 -1.25 -8.65 3.70
N LEU A 12 0.07 -8.67 3.94
CA LEU A 12 1.04 -8.22 2.94
C LEU A 12 1.09 -9.20 1.76
N GLN A 13 1.03 -10.50 2.02
CA GLN A 13 1.01 -11.52 0.97
C GLN A 13 -0.18 -11.34 0.01
N THR A 14 -1.38 -11.07 0.53
CA THR A 14 -2.55 -10.82 -0.35
C THR A 14 -2.40 -9.55 -1.20
N ARG A 15 -1.70 -8.52 -0.71
CA ARG A 15 -1.35 -7.34 -1.51
C ARG A 15 -0.34 -7.68 -2.61
N ILE A 16 0.69 -8.46 -2.30
CA ILE A 16 1.67 -8.94 -3.29
C ILE A 16 0.96 -9.73 -4.40
N ASP A 17 0.05 -10.64 -4.06
CA ASP A 17 -0.71 -11.43 -5.02
C ASP A 17 -1.61 -10.58 -5.92
N ALA A 18 -2.24 -9.54 -5.36
CA ALA A 18 -3.06 -8.60 -6.11
C ALA A 18 -2.20 -7.70 -7.02
N ALA A 19 -1.06 -7.23 -6.53
CA ALA A 19 -0.10 -6.43 -7.29
C ALA A 19 0.49 -7.23 -8.46
N GLU A 20 0.90 -8.47 -8.23
CA GLU A 20 1.41 -9.35 -9.28
C GLU A 20 0.40 -9.50 -10.43
N ARG A 21 -0.86 -9.85 -10.12
CA ARG A 21 -1.91 -9.99 -11.15
C ARG A 21 -2.11 -8.68 -11.92
N TYR A 22 -2.14 -7.56 -11.23
CA TYR A 22 -2.33 -6.25 -11.85
C TYR A 22 -1.15 -5.87 -12.75
N LEU A 23 0.09 -6.04 -12.28
CA LEU A 23 1.30 -5.70 -13.02
C LEU A 23 1.54 -6.61 -14.24
N LYS A 24 1.13 -7.88 -14.15
CA LYS A 24 1.18 -8.81 -15.31
C LYS A 24 0.14 -8.44 -16.38
N ALA A 25 -1.02 -7.93 -15.97
CA ALA A 25 -2.04 -7.44 -16.91
C ALA A 25 -1.69 -6.07 -17.52
N HIS A 26 -0.74 -5.33 -16.92
CA HIS A 26 -0.33 -3.99 -17.36
C HIS A 26 1.20 -3.90 -17.41
N PRO A 27 1.84 -4.49 -18.44
CA PRO A 27 3.30 -4.66 -18.48
C PRO A 27 4.08 -3.34 -18.58
N ASP A 28 3.46 -2.27 -19.07
CA ASP A 28 4.13 -1.00 -19.38
C ASP A 28 4.09 0.02 -18.23
N ILE A 29 3.44 -0.30 -17.11
CA ILE A 29 3.35 0.65 -15.98
C ILE A 29 4.39 0.37 -14.89
N PRO A 30 4.99 1.40 -14.27
CA PRO A 30 5.81 1.26 -13.08
C PRO A 30 4.94 1.06 -11.84
N ALA A 31 5.54 0.58 -10.75
CA ALA A 31 4.90 0.47 -9.45
C ALA A 31 5.80 0.99 -8.33
N VAL A 32 5.26 1.83 -7.46
CA VAL A 32 5.91 2.19 -6.21
C VAL A 32 5.48 1.20 -5.13
N LEU A 33 6.47 0.53 -4.55
CA LEU A 33 6.31 -0.39 -3.43
C LEU A 33 6.59 0.39 -2.15
N SER A 34 5.55 0.70 -1.38
CA SER A 34 5.67 1.62 -0.26
C SER A 34 5.38 0.95 1.08
N GLY A 35 6.29 1.12 1.99
CA GLY A 35 6.21 0.67 3.37
C GLY A 35 7.59 0.58 4.01
N GLY A 36 7.80 1.34 5.09
CA GLY A 36 9.04 1.33 5.86
C GLY A 36 9.21 0.06 6.69
N GLN A 37 10.26 0.03 7.47
CA GLN A 37 10.58 -1.05 8.40
C GLN A 37 9.98 -0.76 9.78
N GLY A 38 9.13 -1.65 10.25
CA GLY A 38 8.51 -1.56 11.57
C GLY A 38 9.37 -2.20 12.68
N PRO A 39 9.00 -1.98 13.95
CA PRO A 39 9.66 -2.63 15.06
C PRO A 39 9.57 -4.16 14.97
N GLY A 40 10.72 -4.85 15.06
CA GLY A 40 10.80 -6.32 14.98
C GLY A 40 10.78 -6.88 13.56
N GLU A 41 10.85 -6.04 12.54
CA GLU A 41 11.04 -6.44 11.15
C GLU A 41 12.52 -6.37 10.78
N ASP A 42 13.02 -7.36 10.03
CA ASP A 42 14.41 -7.39 9.57
C ASP A 42 14.60 -6.61 8.25
N ILE A 43 13.52 -6.46 7.48
CA ILE A 43 13.47 -5.71 6.23
C ILE A 43 12.20 -4.84 6.19
N SER A 44 12.17 -3.84 5.31
CA SER A 44 10.99 -3.01 5.07
C SER A 44 9.86 -3.80 4.38
N GLU A 45 8.59 -3.35 4.56
CA GLU A 45 7.47 -3.89 3.76
C GLU A 45 7.73 -3.72 2.25
N ALA A 46 8.28 -2.58 1.84
CA ALA A 46 8.63 -2.30 0.44
C ALA A 46 9.65 -3.31 -0.09
N ARG A 47 10.69 -3.61 0.67
CA ARG A 47 11.72 -4.60 0.30
C ARG A 47 11.13 -6.00 0.17
N ALA A 48 10.32 -6.42 1.13
CA ALA A 48 9.64 -7.72 1.07
C ALA A 48 8.74 -7.87 -0.16
N MET A 49 8.03 -6.79 -0.56
CA MET A 49 7.23 -6.77 -1.78
C MET A 49 8.11 -6.85 -3.04
N TYR A 50 9.21 -6.11 -3.06
CA TYR A 50 10.15 -6.11 -4.19
C TYR A 50 10.73 -7.49 -4.45
N ASP A 51 11.27 -8.13 -3.43
CA ASP A 51 11.87 -9.46 -3.54
C ASP A 51 10.84 -10.49 -4.03
N ALA A 52 9.64 -10.49 -3.43
CA ALA A 52 8.57 -11.40 -3.82
C ALA A 52 8.05 -11.18 -5.26
N LEU A 53 7.91 -9.94 -5.71
CA LEU A 53 7.44 -9.63 -7.07
C LEU A 53 8.51 -9.95 -8.12
N THR A 54 9.78 -9.69 -7.82
CA THR A 54 10.90 -10.03 -8.70
C THR A 54 11.03 -11.55 -8.85
N ASP A 55 10.94 -12.31 -7.77
CA ASP A 55 10.95 -13.78 -7.79
C ASP A 55 9.81 -14.37 -8.63
N ARG A 56 8.70 -13.63 -8.75
CA ARG A 56 7.53 -14.01 -9.57
C ARG A 56 7.57 -13.50 -11.01
N GLY A 57 8.72 -12.93 -11.42
CA GLY A 57 9.00 -12.52 -12.79
C GLY A 57 8.48 -11.13 -13.17
N ILE A 58 8.21 -10.25 -12.20
CA ILE A 58 8.03 -8.83 -12.49
C ILE A 58 9.41 -8.19 -12.69
N ASP A 59 9.55 -7.43 -13.76
CA ASP A 59 10.79 -6.73 -14.09
C ASP A 59 11.18 -5.74 -12.97
N PRO A 60 12.38 -5.90 -12.37
CA PRO A 60 12.88 -5.02 -11.31
C PRO A 60 12.93 -3.54 -11.72
N GLU A 61 13.17 -3.23 -12.99
CA GLU A 61 13.24 -1.84 -13.49
C GLU A 61 11.90 -1.10 -13.40
N ARG A 62 10.81 -1.83 -13.27
CA ARG A 62 9.45 -1.30 -13.08
C ARG A 62 9.13 -1.02 -11.61
N LEU A 63 9.94 -1.51 -10.67
CA LEU A 63 9.65 -1.49 -9.24
C LEU A 63 10.46 -0.40 -8.55
N ILE A 64 9.78 0.58 -7.97
CA ILE A 64 10.38 1.70 -7.26
C ILE A 64 10.15 1.47 -5.76
N LEU A 65 11.22 1.43 -4.96
CA LEU A 65 11.15 1.25 -3.53
C LEU A 65 10.89 2.59 -2.80
N GLU A 66 9.93 2.59 -1.90
CA GLU A 66 9.69 3.66 -0.94
C GLU A 66 9.70 3.06 0.49
N GLU A 67 10.79 3.25 1.20
CA GLU A 67 11.08 2.59 2.49
C GLU A 67 11.09 3.57 3.68
N GLN A 68 10.81 4.87 3.44
CA GLN A 68 10.95 5.91 4.46
C GLN A 68 9.68 6.19 5.24
N SER A 69 8.55 5.70 4.78
CA SER A 69 7.26 6.01 5.37
C SER A 69 6.99 5.18 6.64
N ALA A 70 6.51 5.87 7.69
CA ALA A 70 6.12 5.27 8.96
C ALA A 70 4.59 5.19 9.15
N ASN A 71 3.80 5.70 8.22
CA ASN A 71 2.34 5.70 8.29
C ASN A 71 1.70 5.85 6.90
N THR A 72 0.39 5.57 6.79
CA THR A 72 -0.34 5.57 5.52
C THR A 72 -0.31 6.90 4.78
N ARG A 73 -0.32 8.03 5.49
CA ARG A 73 -0.23 9.36 4.86
C ARG A 73 1.12 9.54 4.18
N GLN A 74 2.20 9.19 4.87
CA GLN A 74 3.55 9.25 4.31
C GLN A 74 3.71 8.26 3.14
N ASN A 75 3.17 7.02 3.26
CA ASN A 75 3.18 6.08 2.15
C ASN A 75 2.61 6.71 0.87
N LEU A 76 1.46 7.36 0.96
CA LEU A 76 0.82 7.99 -0.19
C LEU A 76 1.59 9.20 -0.71
N GLN A 77 2.02 10.10 0.18
CA GLN A 77 2.76 11.31 -0.19
C GLN A 77 4.10 10.98 -0.85
N ASN A 78 4.87 10.10 -0.22
CA ASN A 78 6.18 9.70 -0.74
C ASN A 78 6.06 8.91 -2.05
N SER A 79 5.06 8.01 -2.15
CA SER A 79 4.81 7.27 -3.39
C SER A 79 4.43 8.19 -4.54
N LEU A 80 3.56 9.16 -4.32
CA LEU A 80 3.19 10.12 -5.35
C LEU A 80 4.39 10.96 -5.79
N ALA A 81 5.26 11.36 -4.86
CA ALA A 81 6.47 12.12 -5.19
C ALA A 81 7.51 11.33 -6.01
N LEU A 82 7.49 9.99 -5.94
CA LEU A 82 8.37 9.11 -6.70
C LEU A 82 7.83 8.76 -8.09
N LEU A 83 6.53 8.96 -8.33
CA LEU A 83 5.94 8.70 -9.64
C LEU A 83 6.33 9.80 -10.63
N PRO A 84 6.70 9.43 -11.88
CA PRO A 84 6.87 10.41 -12.96
C PRO A 84 5.59 11.23 -13.20
N ASP A 85 5.73 12.50 -13.61
CA ASP A 85 4.62 13.45 -13.78
C ASP A 85 3.48 12.93 -14.65
N ASP A 86 3.77 12.15 -15.68
CA ASP A 86 2.77 11.59 -16.58
C ASP A 86 1.81 10.59 -15.90
N TYR A 87 2.20 10.00 -14.77
CA TYR A 87 1.42 9.01 -14.04
C TYR A 87 0.48 9.63 -12.99
N HIS A 88 0.59 10.92 -12.68
CA HIS A 88 -0.30 11.59 -11.72
C HIS A 88 -1.77 11.69 -12.18
N LYS A 89 -2.04 11.52 -13.48
CA LYS A 89 -3.41 11.58 -14.04
C LYS A 89 -4.28 10.41 -13.61
N THR A 90 -3.69 9.21 -13.52
CA THR A 90 -4.40 7.99 -13.10
C THR A 90 -3.45 7.14 -12.27
N VAL A 91 -3.82 6.86 -11.03
CA VAL A 91 -3.04 6.04 -10.10
C VAL A 91 -3.85 4.81 -9.70
N ALA A 92 -3.26 3.63 -9.85
CA ALA A 92 -3.81 2.39 -9.30
C ALA A 92 -3.28 2.16 -7.89
N ILE A 93 -4.18 1.91 -6.95
CA ILE A 93 -3.83 1.64 -5.56
C ILE A 93 -4.14 0.19 -5.23
N VAL A 94 -3.11 -0.57 -4.90
CA VAL A 94 -3.22 -1.94 -4.40
C VAL A 94 -3.10 -1.93 -2.88
N THR A 95 -4.16 -2.28 -2.19
CA THR A 95 -4.16 -2.45 -0.73
C THR A 95 -5.29 -3.38 -0.30
N ASN A 96 -5.30 -3.78 0.98
CA ASN A 96 -6.38 -4.62 1.48
C ASN A 96 -7.72 -3.86 1.45
N ASP A 97 -8.81 -4.59 1.20
CA ASP A 97 -10.16 -4.06 1.09
C ASP A 97 -10.59 -3.25 2.32
N PHE A 98 -10.30 -3.76 3.53
CA PHE A 98 -10.55 -3.05 4.79
C PHE A 98 -9.80 -1.71 4.91
N HIS A 99 -8.67 -1.55 4.23
CA HIS A 99 -7.83 -0.35 4.26
C HIS A 99 -8.19 0.67 3.16
N MET A 100 -8.90 0.23 2.12
CA MET A 100 -9.19 1.03 0.93
C MET A 100 -9.96 2.31 1.23
N GLY A 101 -10.90 2.26 2.17
CA GLY A 101 -11.69 3.44 2.59
C GLY A 101 -10.81 4.56 3.12
N ARG A 102 -9.85 4.24 4.01
CA ARG A 102 -8.90 5.20 4.57
C ARG A 102 -7.97 5.78 3.49
N VAL A 103 -7.45 4.93 2.63
CA VAL A 103 -6.59 5.35 1.51
C VAL A 103 -7.34 6.33 0.60
N ARG A 104 -8.61 6.06 0.26
CA ARG A 104 -9.44 6.93 -0.56
C ARG A 104 -9.64 8.31 0.08
N LEU A 105 -9.93 8.36 1.38
CA LEU A 105 -10.09 9.63 2.10
C LEU A 105 -8.81 10.48 2.05
N LEU A 106 -7.66 9.85 2.25
CA LEU A 106 -6.36 10.53 2.19
C LEU A 106 -6.01 11.00 0.78
N LEU A 107 -6.32 10.21 -0.25
CA LEU A 107 -6.07 10.57 -1.65
C LEU A 107 -6.98 11.71 -2.14
N ASN A 108 -8.24 11.77 -1.70
CA ASN A 108 -9.12 12.88 -2.03
C ASN A 108 -8.57 14.24 -1.56
N ALA A 109 -7.75 14.22 -0.50
CA ALA A 109 -7.05 15.41 0.00
C ALA A 109 -5.71 15.68 -0.71
N ALA A 110 -5.12 14.69 -1.39
CA ALA A 110 -3.78 14.76 -1.99
C ALA A 110 -3.76 14.90 -3.53
N GLY A 111 -4.89 14.69 -4.20
CA GLY A 111 -5.14 15.14 -5.56
C GLY A 111 -4.63 14.38 -6.78
N PRO A 112 -4.49 13.04 -6.88
CA PRO A 112 -4.39 12.42 -8.20
C PRO A 112 -5.73 12.54 -8.95
N GLY A 113 -5.67 12.76 -10.27
CA GLY A 113 -6.87 13.01 -11.07
C GLY A 113 -7.87 11.85 -11.08
N ARG A 114 -7.41 10.59 -11.18
CA ARG A 114 -8.23 9.38 -11.13
C ARG A 114 -7.55 8.30 -10.30
N VAL A 115 -8.32 7.65 -9.44
CA VAL A 115 -7.84 6.52 -8.64
C VAL A 115 -8.55 5.23 -9.06
N VAL A 116 -7.77 4.23 -9.44
CA VAL A 116 -8.22 2.86 -9.68
C VAL A 116 -7.96 2.04 -8.43
N GLN A 117 -8.99 1.44 -7.85
CA GLN A 117 -8.88 0.62 -6.65
C GLN A 117 -8.66 -0.84 -7.03
N VAL A 118 -7.61 -1.45 -6.50
CA VAL A 118 -7.26 -2.87 -6.68
C VAL A 118 -7.26 -3.54 -5.29
N PRO A 119 -8.42 -3.99 -4.80
CA PRO A 119 -8.52 -4.53 -3.45
C PRO A 119 -7.89 -5.92 -3.33
N ALA A 120 -7.05 -6.10 -2.31
CA ALA A 120 -6.53 -7.39 -1.89
C ALA A 120 -7.41 -7.94 -0.75
N LYS A 121 -8.05 -9.09 -0.99
CA LYS A 121 -8.96 -9.71 -0.01
C LYS A 121 -8.22 -10.66 0.90
N LEU A 122 -8.53 -10.61 2.20
CA LEU A 122 -8.06 -11.62 3.14
C LEU A 122 -8.81 -12.94 2.95
N PRO A 123 -8.14 -14.09 3.17
CA PRO A 123 -8.75 -15.40 2.94
C PRO A 123 -9.86 -15.76 3.95
N TRP A 124 -9.90 -15.09 5.13
CA TRP A 124 -10.82 -15.39 6.22
C TRP A 124 -11.58 -14.17 6.69
N TRP A 125 -12.91 -14.26 6.73
CA TRP A 125 -13.80 -13.15 7.12
C TRP A 125 -13.57 -12.63 8.55
N TRP A 126 -13.26 -13.53 9.51
CA TRP A 126 -13.02 -13.17 10.90
C TRP A 126 -11.70 -12.36 11.09
N LEU A 127 -10.70 -12.62 10.25
CA LEU A 127 -9.48 -11.82 10.22
C LEU A 127 -9.79 -10.42 9.66
N SER A 128 -10.60 -10.35 8.62
CA SER A 128 -11.06 -9.07 8.06
C SER A 128 -11.80 -8.22 9.09
N ALA A 129 -12.69 -8.81 9.90
CA ALA A 129 -13.46 -8.09 10.90
C ALA A 129 -12.58 -7.32 11.91
N ASN A 130 -11.50 -7.93 12.41
CA ASN A 130 -10.55 -7.27 13.29
C ASN A 130 -9.85 -6.08 12.62
N TYR A 131 -9.48 -6.23 11.35
CA TYR A 131 -8.86 -5.15 10.59
C TYR A 131 -9.82 -4.00 10.31
N TYR A 132 -11.09 -4.28 9.98
CA TYR A 132 -12.11 -3.24 9.80
C TYR A 132 -12.33 -2.41 11.06
N LEU A 133 -12.36 -3.02 12.24
CA LEU A 133 -12.44 -2.30 13.51
C LEU A 133 -11.24 -1.36 13.71
N ARG A 134 -10.01 -1.84 13.49
CA ARG A 134 -8.79 -1.02 13.58
C ARG A 134 -8.82 0.15 12.62
N GLU A 135 -9.26 -0.05 11.39
CA GLU A 135 -9.36 1.00 10.37
C GLU A 135 -10.43 2.05 10.74
N SER A 136 -11.55 1.65 11.32
CA SER A 136 -12.57 2.61 11.80
C SER A 136 -11.99 3.57 12.82
N PHE A 137 -11.24 3.07 13.80
CA PHE A 137 -10.54 3.92 14.77
C PHE A 137 -9.46 4.80 14.13
N ALA A 138 -8.71 4.27 13.15
CA ALA A 138 -7.69 5.03 12.45
C ALA A 138 -8.28 6.16 11.61
N VAL A 139 -9.44 5.96 10.97
CA VAL A 139 -10.17 7.01 10.24
C VAL A 139 -10.62 8.12 11.18
N VAL A 140 -11.19 7.78 12.33
CA VAL A 140 -11.59 8.77 13.35
C VAL A 140 -10.38 9.59 13.82
N ASN A 141 -9.26 8.95 14.10
CA ASN A 141 -8.04 9.65 14.49
C ASN A 141 -7.52 10.60 13.39
N ASP A 142 -7.50 10.17 12.14
CA ASP A 142 -6.99 10.97 11.03
C ASP A 142 -7.92 12.12 10.62
N GLN A 143 -9.23 11.95 10.73
CA GLN A 143 -10.21 12.93 10.26
C GLN A 143 -10.74 13.86 11.38
N VAL A 144 -10.73 13.42 12.62
CA VAL A 144 -11.32 14.16 13.75
C VAL A 144 -10.26 14.57 14.76
N VAL A 145 -9.51 13.64 15.31
CA VAL A 145 -8.60 13.91 16.44
C VAL A 145 -7.41 14.76 16.04
N ARG A 146 -6.69 14.40 14.99
CA ARG A 146 -5.49 15.13 14.54
C ARG A 146 -5.77 16.57 14.09
N PRO A 147 -6.82 16.86 13.31
CA PRO A 147 -7.15 18.24 12.97
C PRO A 147 -7.53 19.13 14.15
N LEU A 148 -8.02 18.54 15.26
CA LEU A 148 -8.34 19.29 16.48
C LEU A 148 -7.11 19.59 17.35
N LEU A 149 -6.01 18.88 17.14
CA LEU A 149 -4.77 19.02 17.89
C LEU A 149 -3.68 19.78 17.13
N ALA A 150 -3.92 20.16 15.88
CA ALA A 150 -3.03 20.95 15.03
C ALA A 150 -3.41 22.42 15.04
#